data_56167afffafc96467534465f73532674
#
_entry.id   56167afffafc96467534465f73532674
#
_cell.length_a   1.000
_cell.length_b   1.000
_cell.length_c   1.000
_cell.angle_alpha   90.00
_cell.angle_beta   90.00
_cell.angle_gamma   90.00
#
_symmetry.space_group_name_H-M   'P 1'
#
loop_
_entity.id
_entity.type
_entity.pdbx_description
1 polymer ?
#
loop_
_entity_poly.entity_id
_entity_poly.type
_entity_poly.pdbx_seq_one_letter_code
_entity_poly.pdbx_strand_id
1 'polypeptide(L)'
;MPQLNIENAQFRLHEKRLLNLPHFCVKARDYWVVVGSNGSGKTAFSLALQGALPLEAGEYHSDFERIGLFSFERQQQILEQTFKDRNNDTVSPDDFGKTARQTILNSSDKETLCDSYAALLHITSLLDRPFMLLSTGESRKVLLAQALVSEPQLLILDEPFEGLDQQSVSDWQQL
;
A
#
# COMPACT_ATOMS: atom_id res chain seq x y z
N MET A 1 19.36 -5.35 -15.33
CA MET A 1 18.78 -5.05 -14.03
C MET A 1 17.32 -4.73 -14.24
N PRO A 2 16.41 -5.23 -13.39
CA PRO A 2 14.98 -4.89 -13.53
C PRO A 2 14.78 -3.39 -13.49
N GLN A 3 13.88 -2.90 -14.35
CA GLN A 3 13.51 -1.48 -14.44
C GLN A 3 12.04 -1.35 -14.79
N LEU A 4 11.46 -0.19 -14.47
CA LEU A 4 10.17 0.25 -14.95
C LEU A 4 10.38 1.50 -15.79
N ASN A 5 9.85 1.51 -16.99
CA ASN A 5 9.96 2.59 -17.95
C ASN A 5 8.58 3.05 -18.43
N ILE A 6 8.40 4.35 -18.49
CA ILE A 6 7.17 5.01 -18.98
C ILE A 6 7.58 6.04 -20.02
N GLU A 7 6.97 5.99 -21.21
CA GLU A 7 7.25 6.90 -22.32
C GLU A 7 5.97 7.47 -22.89
N ASN A 8 5.83 8.81 -22.86
CA ASN A 8 4.70 9.54 -23.40
C ASN A 8 3.34 8.97 -23.01
N ALA A 9 3.24 8.43 -21.78
CA ALA A 9 2.09 7.66 -21.34
C ALA A 9 0.95 8.56 -20.86
N GLN A 10 -0.27 8.15 -21.18
CA GLN A 10 -1.52 8.71 -20.69
C GLN A 10 -2.31 7.64 -19.97
N PHE A 11 -2.52 7.81 -18.68
CA PHE A 11 -3.30 6.90 -17.85
C PHE A 11 -4.66 7.50 -17.53
N ARG A 12 -5.72 6.69 -17.63
CA ARG A 12 -7.09 7.14 -17.31
C ARG A 12 -7.33 7.08 -15.82
N LEU A 13 -7.66 8.24 -15.21
CA LEU A 13 -8.06 8.32 -13.79
C LEU A 13 -9.58 8.16 -13.63
N HIS A 14 -10.34 8.88 -14.48
CA HIS A 14 -11.81 8.87 -14.57
C HIS A 14 -12.21 9.17 -16.00
N GLU A 15 -13.50 9.11 -16.32
CA GLU A 15 -14.03 9.27 -17.68
C GLU A 15 -13.43 10.45 -18.51
N LYS A 16 -13.05 11.56 -17.84
CA LYS A 16 -12.54 12.77 -18.49
C LYS A 16 -11.19 13.25 -17.97
N ARG A 17 -10.53 12.48 -17.08
CA ARG A 17 -9.28 12.93 -16.45
C ARG A 17 -8.16 11.94 -16.75
N LEU A 18 -7.08 12.47 -17.34
CA LEU A 18 -5.88 11.71 -17.68
C LEU A 18 -4.69 12.19 -16.81
N LEU A 19 -3.85 11.24 -16.43
CA LEU A 19 -2.50 11.51 -15.94
C LEU A 19 -1.54 11.37 -17.12
N ASN A 20 -0.83 12.46 -17.44
CA ASN A 20 0.16 12.48 -18.49
C ASN A 20 1.56 12.36 -17.90
N LEU A 21 2.30 11.34 -18.30
CA LEU A 21 3.68 11.09 -17.89
C LEU A 21 4.58 11.05 -19.14
N PRO A 22 5.32 12.15 -19.43
CA PRO A 22 6.13 12.22 -20.64
C PRO A 22 7.29 11.23 -20.62
N HIS A 23 7.97 11.10 -19.48
CA HIS A 23 9.06 10.16 -19.28
C HIS A 23 9.26 9.88 -17.79
N PHE A 24 9.42 8.61 -17.44
CA PHE A 24 9.86 8.19 -16.11
C PHE A 24 10.55 6.83 -16.19
N CYS A 25 11.69 6.70 -15.51
CA CYS A 25 12.41 5.43 -15.40
C CYS A 25 12.89 5.23 -13.98
N VAL A 26 12.64 4.05 -13.42
CA VAL A 26 13.21 3.60 -12.15
C VAL A 26 13.87 2.24 -12.33
N LYS A 27 15.05 2.08 -11.75
CA LYS A 27 15.85 0.85 -11.83
C LYS A 27 15.93 0.19 -10.45
N ALA A 28 16.23 -1.09 -10.44
CA ALA A 28 16.50 -1.80 -9.19
C ALA A 28 17.57 -1.08 -8.36
N ARG A 29 17.31 -0.89 -7.07
CA ARG A 29 18.13 -0.15 -6.09
C ARG A 29 18.09 1.37 -6.22
N ASP A 30 17.28 1.94 -7.12
CA ASP A 30 17.02 3.38 -7.08
C ASP A 30 16.14 3.73 -5.88
N TYR A 31 16.35 4.95 -5.36
CA TYR A 31 15.51 5.57 -4.33
C TYR A 31 14.96 6.87 -4.88
N TRP A 32 13.65 6.99 -4.91
CA TRP A 32 12.94 8.17 -5.42
C TRP A 32 12.07 8.77 -4.34
N VAL A 33 12.07 10.09 -4.27
CA VAL A 33 11.13 10.86 -3.45
C VAL A 33 10.34 11.77 -4.37
N VAL A 34 9.02 11.60 -4.38
CA VAL A 34 8.10 12.41 -5.17
C VAL A 34 7.43 13.42 -4.25
N VAL A 35 7.68 14.69 -4.50
CA VAL A 35 7.14 15.80 -3.72
C VAL A 35 6.15 16.63 -4.53
N GLY A 36 5.12 17.14 -3.86
CA GLY A 36 4.10 17.99 -4.48
C GLY A 36 2.97 18.31 -3.51
N SER A 37 2.22 19.38 -3.82
CA SER A 37 1.04 19.78 -3.03
C SER A 37 -0.06 18.71 -3.05
N ASN A 38 -1.02 18.80 -2.11
CA ASN A 38 -2.20 17.93 -2.13
C ASN A 38 -2.97 18.15 -3.45
N GLY A 39 -3.43 17.04 -4.04
CA GLY A 39 -4.11 17.06 -5.33
C GLY A 39 -3.19 17.17 -6.57
N SER A 40 -1.84 17.21 -6.40
CA SER A 40 -0.90 17.25 -7.53
C SER A 40 -0.80 15.95 -8.34
N GLY A 41 -1.44 14.86 -7.88
CA GLY A 41 -1.47 13.58 -8.58
C GLY A 41 -0.47 12.53 -8.06
N LYS A 42 0.12 12.70 -6.86
CA LYS A 42 1.05 11.73 -6.27
C LYS A 42 0.47 10.32 -6.19
N THR A 43 -0.73 10.18 -5.61
CA THR A 43 -1.44 8.90 -5.53
C THR A 43 -1.75 8.33 -6.92
N ALA A 44 -2.17 9.16 -7.86
CA ALA A 44 -2.41 8.73 -9.23
C ALA A 44 -1.11 8.23 -9.90
N PHE A 45 0.01 8.88 -9.63
CA PHE A 45 1.32 8.45 -10.08
C PHE A 45 1.72 7.10 -9.45
N SER A 46 1.51 6.92 -8.16
CA SER A 46 1.74 5.64 -7.46
C SER A 46 0.93 4.48 -8.08
N LEU A 47 -0.35 4.73 -8.40
CA LEU A 47 -1.21 3.76 -9.08
C LEU A 47 -0.76 3.47 -10.51
N ALA A 48 -0.28 4.48 -11.24
CA ALA A 48 0.27 4.31 -12.59
C ALA A 48 1.54 3.44 -12.56
N LEU A 49 2.45 3.68 -11.60
CA LEU A 49 3.65 2.85 -11.42
C LEU A 49 3.31 1.39 -11.09
N GLN A 50 2.24 1.17 -10.32
CA GLN A 50 1.77 -0.18 -10.01
C GLN A 50 1.12 -0.89 -11.22
N GLY A 51 0.82 -0.16 -12.31
CA GLY A 51 0.06 -0.68 -13.44
C GLY A 51 -1.45 -0.83 -13.15
N ALA A 52 -1.95 -0.16 -12.09
CA ALA A 52 -3.36 -0.24 -11.68
C ALA A 52 -4.29 0.67 -12.50
N LEU A 53 -3.74 1.59 -13.29
CA LEU A 53 -4.52 2.50 -14.14
C LEU A 53 -4.52 2.03 -15.59
N PRO A 54 -5.67 2.17 -16.30
CA PRO A 54 -5.73 1.89 -17.73
C PRO A 54 -4.80 2.82 -18.53
N LEU A 55 -3.94 2.24 -19.37
CA LEU A 55 -3.09 2.96 -20.31
C LEU A 55 -3.90 3.29 -21.58
N GLU A 56 -4.01 4.56 -21.92
CA GLU A 56 -4.75 5.05 -23.10
C GLU A 56 -3.82 5.29 -24.30
N ALA A 57 -2.60 5.78 -24.02
CA ALA A 57 -1.60 6.05 -25.04
C ALA A 57 -0.20 6.00 -24.44
N GLY A 58 0.82 5.90 -25.30
CA GLY A 58 2.21 5.81 -24.91
C GLY A 58 2.62 4.39 -24.49
N GLU A 59 3.70 4.27 -23.75
CA GLU A 59 4.29 2.99 -23.38
C GLU A 59 4.48 2.89 -21.87
N TYR A 60 4.18 1.71 -21.33
CA TYR A 60 4.49 1.30 -19.96
C TYR A 60 5.11 -0.09 -20.01
N HIS A 61 6.31 -0.22 -19.50
CA HIS A 61 7.01 -1.49 -19.40
C HIS A 61 7.60 -1.65 -17.99
N SER A 62 7.42 -2.81 -17.39
CA SER A 62 8.00 -3.15 -16.09
C SER A 62 8.61 -4.54 -16.11
N ASP A 63 9.90 -4.61 -15.75
CA ASP A 63 10.60 -5.86 -15.47
C ASP A 63 10.37 -6.33 -14.02
N PHE A 64 9.74 -5.50 -13.16
CA PHE A 64 9.41 -5.88 -11.80
C PHE A 64 8.17 -6.77 -11.81
N GLU A 65 8.32 -8.01 -11.36
CA GLU A 65 7.21 -8.97 -11.25
C GLU A 65 6.28 -8.66 -10.08
N ARG A 66 6.83 -8.09 -9.01
CA ARG A 66 6.10 -7.76 -7.78
C ARG A 66 6.33 -6.31 -7.39
N ILE A 67 5.27 -5.52 -7.46
CA ILE A 67 5.25 -4.12 -7.04
C ILE A 67 4.33 -4.02 -5.82
N GLY A 68 4.91 -3.68 -4.67
CA GLY A 68 4.18 -3.43 -3.43
C GLY A 68 3.74 -1.97 -3.35
N LEU A 69 2.48 -1.73 -3.00
CA LEU A 69 1.95 -0.39 -2.74
C LEU A 69 1.44 -0.32 -1.31
N PHE A 70 1.97 0.63 -0.57
CA PHE A 70 1.42 1.10 0.70
C PHE A 70 0.77 2.46 0.48
N SER A 71 -0.51 2.63 0.81
CA SER A 71 -1.19 3.92 0.72
C SER A 71 -2.26 4.08 1.81
N PHE A 72 -2.50 5.32 2.21
CA PHE A 72 -3.55 5.67 3.15
C PHE A 72 -4.95 5.35 2.60
N GLU A 73 -5.19 5.59 1.32
CA GLU A 73 -6.47 5.26 0.68
C GLU A 73 -6.78 3.76 0.76
N ARG A 74 -5.76 2.92 0.62
CA ARG A 74 -5.91 1.46 0.79
C ARG A 74 -6.34 1.10 2.21
N GLN A 75 -5.81 1.78 3.23
CA GLN A 75 -6.24 1.60 4.62
C GLN A 75 -7.74 1.90 4.78
N GLN A 76 -8.18 3.04 4.25
CA GLN A 76 -9.60 3.40 4.30
C GLN A 76 -10.49 2.38 3.57
N GLN A 77 -10.09 1.93 2.39
CA GLN A 77 -10.82 0.92 1.63
C GLN A 77 -10.99 -0.40 2.42
N ILE A 78 -9.93 -0.86 3.09
CA ILE A 78 -9.99 -2.08 3.92
C ILE A 78 -10.96 -1.88 5.08
N LEU A 79 -10.90 -0.73 5.76
CA LEU A 79 -11.83 -0.40 6.85
C LEU A 79 -13.28 -0.33 6.36
N GLU A 80 -13.53 0.39 5.28
CA GLU A 80 -14.87 0.50 4.68
C GLU A 80 -15.43 -0.86 4.26
N GLN A 81 -14.61 -1.71 3.67
CA GLN A 81 -15.03 -3.06 3.30
C GLN A 81 -15.41 -3.87 4.52
N THR A 82 -14.59 -3.83 5.58
CA THR A 82 -14.87 -4.52 6.84
C THR A 82 -16.17 -4.01 7.48
N PHE A 83 -16.43 -2.68 7.43
CA PHE A 83 -17.69 -2.12 7.92
C PHE A 83 -18.90 -2.54 7.08
N LYS A 84 -18.76 -2.58 5.74
CA LYS A 84 -19.83 -3.04 4.84
C LYS A 84 -20.18 -4.51 5.10
N ASP A 85 -19.15 -5.35 5.25
CA ASP A 85 -19.34 -6.77 5.52
C ASP A 85 -20.04 -7.00 6.86
N ARG A 86 -19.77 -6.17 7.88
CA ARG A 86 -20.47 -6.22 9.18
C ARG A 86 -21.94 -5.80 9.13
N ASN A 87 -22.30 -4.84 8.29
CA ASN A 87 -23.67 -4.32 8.19
C ASN A 87 -24.59 -5.23 7.36
N ASN A 88 -24.09 -6.35 6.85
CA ASN A 88 -24.93 -7.39 6.27
C ASN A 88 -25.57 -8.20 7.42
N ASP A 89 -26.89 -8.41 7.36
CA ASP A 89 -27.74 -9.06 8.40
C ASP A 89 -27.28 -10.49 8.81
N THR A 90 -26.23 -11.01 8.22
CA THR A 90 -25.68 -12.35 8.45
C THR A 90 -24.46 -12.36 9.37
N VAL A 91 -23.91 -11.22 9.78
CA VAL A 91 -22.68 -11.13 10.58
C VAL A 91 -23.02 -10.96 12.07
N SER A 92 -22.40 -11.78 12.92
CA SER A 92 -22.56 -11.65 14.37
C SER A 92 -22.08 -10.29 14.88
N PRO A 93 -22.74 -9.67 15.88
CA PRO A 93 -22.31 -8.42 16.48
C PRO A 93 -20.85 -8.44 17.01
N ASP A 94 -20.34 -9.61 17.36
CA ASP A 94 -18.99 -9.82 17.90
C ASP A 94 -17.94 -10.15 16.83
N ASP A 95 -18.32 -10.23 15.56
CA ASP A 95 -17.39 -10.43 14.46
C ASP A 95 -16.76 -9.10 14.04
N PHE A 96 -15.53 -8.88 14.43
CA PHE A 96 -14.75 -7.69 14.11
C PHE A 96 -13.94 -7.83 12.80
N GLY A 97 -14.25 -8.83 11.97
CA GLY A 97 -13.58 -9.07 10.71
C GLY A 97 -12.15 -9.63 10.86
N LYS A 98 -11.33 -9.40 9.83
CA LYS A 98 -9.98 -9.97 9.77
C LYS A 98 -9.09 -9.48 10.90
N THR A 99 -8.27 -10.37 11.45
CA THR A 99 -7.19 -10.02 12.37
C THR A 99 -6.05 -9.31 11.63
N ALA A 100 -5.12 -8.70 12.38
CA ALA A 100 -3.91 -8.12 11.81
C ALA A 100 -3.11 -9.16 11.01
N ARG A 101 -2.92 -10.38 11.55
CA ARG A 101 -2.26 -11.50 10.85
C ARG A 101 -2.95 -11.82 9.52
N GLN A 102 -4.25 -12.00 9.54
CA GLN A 102 -5.04 -12.29 8.33
C GLN A 102 -4.97 -11.16 7.30
N THR A 103 -4.87 -9.92 7.76
CA THR A 103 -4.70 -8.75 6.90
C THR A 103 -3.30 -8.73 6.27
N ILE A 104 -2.24 -9.00 7.04
CA ILE A 104 -0.86 -9.07 6.54
C ILE A 104 -0.73 -10.17 5.48
N LEU A 105 -1.20 -11.36 5.78
CA LEU A 105 -1.09 -12.52 4.88
C LEU A 105 -1.91 -12.35 3.61
N ASN A 106 -3.12 -11.75 3.71
CA ASN A 106 -4.02 -11.54 2.58
C ASN A 106 -4.12 -12.74 1.62
N SER A 107 -4.33 -13.94 2.19
CA SER A 107 -4.37 -15.23 1.50
C SER A 107 -3.00 -15.79 1.08
N SER A 108 -1.90 -15.20 1.51
CA SER A 108 -0.56 -15.78 1.39
C SER A 108 -0.32 -16.82 2.49
N ASP A 109 0.49 -17.80 2.19
CA ASP A 109 0.96 -18.84 3.15
C ASP A 109 2.29 -18.49 3.84
N LYS A 110 2.77 -17.25 3.68
CA LYS A 110 4.09 -16.79 4.15
C LYS A 110 4.10 -16.40 5.63
N GLU A 111 3.68 -17.32 6.52
CA GLU A 111 3.61 -17.10 7.98
C GLU A 111 4.95 -16.64 8.57
N THR A 112 6.06 -17.28 8.18
CA THR A 112 7.40 -16.93 8.67
C THR A 112 7.78 -15.49 8.34
N LEU A 113 7.44 -15.01 7.15
CA LEU A 113 7.68 -13.61 6.78
C LEU A 113 6.75 -12.66 7.53
N CYS A 114 5.48 -13.05 7.73
CA CYS A 114 4.54 -12.30 8.55
C CYS A 114 5.12 -12.08 9.96
N ASP A 115 5.57 -13.14 10.63
CA ASP A 115 6.14 -13.05 11.98
C ASP A 115 7.44 -12.22 12.00
N SER A 116 8.29 -12.35 10.98
CA SER A 116 9.53 -11.58 10.87
C SER A 116 9.26 -10.09 10.72
N TYR A 117 8.34 -9.69 9.82
CA TYR A 117 7.97 -8.29 9.65
C TYR A 117 7.16 -7.75 10.83
N ALA A 118 6.34 -8.57 11.48
CA ALA A 118 5.66 -8.17 12.71
C ALA A 118 6.64 -7.85 13.84
N ALA A 119 7.70 -8.63 13.97
CA ALA A 119 8.77 -8.37 14.94
C ALA A 119 9.53 -7.07 14.59
N LEU A 120 9.92 -6.90 13.32
CA LEU A 120 10.62 -5.72 12.82
C LEU A 120 9.82 -4.43 13.07
N LEU A 121 8.51 -4.45 12.83
CA LEU A 121 7.61 -3.31 12.97
C LEU A 121 7.05 -3.14 14.39
N HIS A 122 7.46 -3.99 15.33
CA HIS A 122 7.00 -3.99 16.72
C HIS A 122 5.46 -4.16 16.87
N ILE A 123 4.86 -5.03 16.07
CA ILE A 123 3.42 -5.33 16.06
C ILE A 123 3.07 -6.79 16.39
N THR A 124 4.03 -7.58 16.85
CA THR A 124 3.81 -9.01 17.17
C THR A 124 2.64 -9.23 18.13
N SER A 125 2.48 -8.38 19.14
CA SER A 125 1.38 -8.46 20.12
C SER A 125 0.01 -8.09 19.53
N LEU A 126 -0.03 -7.56 18.32
CA LEU A 126 -1.26 -7.10 17.66
C LEU A 126 -1.80 -8.12 16.66
N LEU A 127 -1.03 -9.16 16.33
CA LEU A 127 -1.35 -10.09 15.24
C LEU A 127 -2.73 -10.75 15.35
N ASP A 128 -3.17 -11.04 16.56
CA ASP A 128 -4.46 -11.69 16.83
C ASP A 128 -5.60 -10.67 17.06
N ARG A 129 -5.28 -9.37 17.10
CA ARG A 129 -6.30 -8.32 17.26
C ARG A 129 -7.01 -8.08 15.93
N PRO A 130 -8.33 -7.82 15.97
CA PRO A 130 -9.07 -7.37 14.80
C PRO A 130 -8.46 -6.08 14.22
N PHE A 131 -8.24 -6.04 12.90
CA PHE A 131 -7.63 -4.90 12.22
C PHE A 131 -8.38 -3.59 12.48
N MET A 132 -9.71 -3.62 12.52
CA MET A 132 -10.54 -2.45 12.76
C MET A 132 -10.46 -1.88 14.18
N LEU A 133 -9.91 -2.63 15.14
CA LEU A 133 -9.70 -2.18 16.53
C LEU A 133 -8.29 -1.63 16.77
N LEU A 134 -7.48 -1.52 15.73
CA LEU A 134 -6.14 -0.96 15.79
C LEU A 134 -6.19 0.57 15.71
N SER A 135 -5.26 1.23 16.37
CA SER A 135 -5.03 2.67 16.18
C SER A 135 -4.53 2.95 14.75
N THR A 136 -4.59 4.22 14.33
CA THR A 136 -4.09 4.62 13.01
C THR A 136 -2.63 4.22 12.79
N GLY A 137 -1.76 4.41 13.79
CA GLY A 137 -0.35 4.03 13.71
C GLY A 137 -0.15 2.52 13.63
N GLU A 138 -0.90 1.74 14.44
CA GLU A 138 -0.85 0.26 14.43
C GLU A 138 -1.34 -0.30 13.10
N SER A 139 -2.46 0.18 12.58
CA SER A 139 -3.01 -0.28 11.30
C SER A 139 -2.09 0.03 10.12
N ARG A 140 -1.38 1.17 10.15
CA ARG A 140 -0.36 1.48 9.14
C ARG A 140 0.81 0.51 9.16
N LYS A 141 1.33 0.16 10.35
CA LYS A 141 2.38 -0.85 10.49
C LYS A 141 1.93 -2.21 9.95
N VAL A 142 0.69 -2.59 10.20
CA VAL A 142 0.08 -3.83 9.66
C VAL A 142 0.02 -3.80 8.13
N LEU A 143 -0.38 -2.67 7.52
CA LEU A 143 -0.42 -2.54 6.06
C LEU A 143 0.97 -2.48 5.42
N LEU A 144 1.95 -1.89 6.12
CA LEU A 144 3.33 -1.97 5.67
C LEU A 144 3.84 -3.41 5.69
N ALA A 145 3.59 -4.15 6.77
CA ALA A 145 3.91 -5.58 6.83
C ALA A 145 3.25 -6.35 5.68
N GLN A 146 1.98 -6.08 5.36
CA GLN A 146 1.28 -6.68 4.22
C GLN A 146 2.00 -6.40 2.90
N ALA A 147 2.42 -5.16 2.67
CA ALA A 147 3.16 -4.81 1.46
C ALA A 147 4.51 -5.54 1.38
N LEU A 148 5.22 -5.67 2.50
CA LEU A 148 6.53 -6.31 2.58
C LEU A 148 6.46 -7.84 2.46
N VAL A 149 5.42 -8.50 3.01
CA VAL A 149 5.23 -9.96 2.90
C VAL A 149 5.10 -10.42 1.44
N SER A 150 4.66 -9.54 0.55
CA SER A 150 4.65 -9.83 -0.89
C SER A 150 6.06 -9.91 -1.51
N GLU A 151 7.12 -9.59 -0.74
CA GLU A 151 8.53 -9.50 -1.21
C GLU A 151 8.64 -8.66 -2.49
N PRO A 152 8.23 -7.39 -2.44
CA PRO A 152 8.21 -6.55 -3.63
C PRO A 152 9.63 -6.25 -4.11
N GLN A 153 9.82 -6.25 -5.44
CA GLN A 153 11.05 -5.79 -6.08
C GLN A 153 11.07 -4.26 -6.24
N LEU A 154 9.87 -3.65 -6.26
CA LEU A 154 9.64 -2.21 -6.17
C LEU A 154 8.60 -1.96 -5.08
N LEU A 155 8.95 -1.21 -4.04
CA LEU A 155 8.05 -0.78 -3.00
C LEU A 155 7.69 0.69 -3.19
N ILE A 156 6.42 0.98 -3.28
CA ILE A 156 5.86 2.34 -3.39
C ILE A 156 5.20 2.70 -2.06
N LEU A 157 5.62 3.82 -1.47
CA LEU A 157 5.05 4.37 -0.24
C LEU A 157 4.36 5.69 -0.56
N ASP A 158 3.02 5.70 -0.54
CA ASP A 158 2.21 6.88 -0.79
C ASP A 158 1.72 7.45 0.55
N GLU A 159 2.24 8.63 0.90
CA GLU A 159 1.96 9.36 2.13
C GLU A 159 2.14 8.51 3.42
N PRO A 160 3.29 7.82 3.60
CA PRO A 160 3.46 6.83 4.67
C PRO A 160 3.40 7.43 6.08
N PHE A 161 3.63 8.74 6.21
CA PHE A 161 3.67 9.44 7.51
C PHE A 161 2.44 10.30 7.80
N GLU A 162 1.48 10.38 6.88
CA GLU A 162 0.30 11.21 7.06
C GLU A 162 -0.52 10.75 8.28
N GLY A 163 -0.90 11.69 9.16
CA GLY A 163 -1.71 11.39 10.36
C GLY A 163 -1.00 10.57 11.44
N LEU A 164 0.31 10.39 11.36
CA LEU A 164 1.11 9.84 12.45
C LEU A 164 1.58 10.95 13.40
N ASP A 165 1.64 10.62 14.69
CA ASP A 165 2.31 11.47 15.67
C ASP A 165 3.85 11.43 15.51
N GLN A 166 4.55 12.37 16.15
CA GLN A 166 6.01 12.51 16.03
C GLN A 166 6.75 11.24 16.49
N GLN A 167 6.26 10.55 17.51
CA GLN A 167 6.89 9.34 18.02
C GLN A 167 6.78 8.21 16.97
N SER A 168 5.61 8.02 16.41
CA SER A 168 5.39 7.02 15.34
C SER A 168 6.25 7.30 14.12
N VAL A 169 6.40 8.57 13.72
CA VAL A 169 7.30 8.96 12.60
C VAL A 169 8.75 8.61 12.92
N SER A 170 9.21 8.90 14.17
CA SER A 170 10.57 8.58 14.61
C SER A 170 10.82 7.06 14.59
N ASP A 171 9.85 6.26 15.04
CA ASP A 171 9.95 4.80 15.02
C ASP A 171 10.10 4.27 13.60
N TRP A 172 9.37 4.84 12.64
CA TRP A 172 9.46 4.46 11.24
C TRP A 172 10.80 4.82 10.59
N GLN A 173 11.44 5.92 11.02
CA GLN A 173 12.74 6.34 10.50
C GLN A 173 13.90 5.44 10.96
N GLN A 174 13.67 4.59 11.95
CA GLN A 174 14.67 3.64 12.48
C GLN A 174 14.55 2.24 11.85
N LEU A 175 13.53 2.02 11.01
CA LEU A 175 13.30 0.79 10.25
C LEU A 175 14.04 0.81 8.92
#